data_a7bafe8a51dce1b86aa0735fde41bb19
#
_entry.id   a7bafe8a51dce1b86aa0735fde41bb19
#
_cell.length_a   1.000
_cell.length_b   1.000
_cell.length_c   1.000
_cell.angle_alpha   90.00
_cell.angle_beta   90.00
_cell.angle_gamma   90.00
#
_symmetry.space_group_name_H-M   'P 1'
#
loop_
_entity.id
_entity.type
_entity.pdbx_description
1 polymer ?
#
loop_
_entity_poly.entity_id
_entity_poly.type
_entity_poly.pdbx_seq_one_letter_code
_entity_poly.pdbx_strand_id
1 'polypeptide(L)'
;WCTQNVLLTTFLMPWSVEMSSRLSSPVRTFCGNAPLFLPENTSDTVVTLQAILHKAAESCDYFLKDYGNDGCCEEGAQYYRHAGLCLYGAMTVLNTVTDGHFDTLFRWDKVKNIASYILNVHVNDKYYFNFADCSPIAGRAGVREYLFGKAIGQEDLCLFATKDFQAGQGQLVTDEVNGGNLFYRMQTVF
;
A
#
# COMPACT_ATOMS: atom_id res chain seq x y z
N TRP A 1 -5.53 -24.39 -3.19
CA TRP A 1 -4.31 -23.72 -3.69
C TRP A 1 -4.54 -22.94 -4.99
N CYS A 2 -5.65 -23.11 -5.68
CA CYS A 2 -5.88 -22.54 -7.02
C CYS A 2 -6.96 -21.45 -7.11
N THR A 3 -7.65 -21.13 -6.04
CA THR A 3 -8.85 -20.25 -6.09
C THR A 3 -8.62 -18.78 -5.76
N GLN A 4 -7.49 -18.40 -5.18
CA GLN A 4 -7.21 -17.00 -4.85
C GLN A 4 -6.44 -16.22 -5.95
N ASN A 5 -5.78 -16.91 -6.87
CA ASN A 5 -5.03 -16.28 -7.97
C ASN A 5 -5.91 -15.72 -9.10
N VAL A 6 -7.21 -16.01 -9.07
CA VAL A 6 -8.15 -15.61 -10.14
C VAL A 6 -8.78 -14.25 -9.83
N LEU A 7 -8.66 -13.72 -8.62
CA LEU A 7 -9.47 -12.58 -8.19
C LEU A 7 -8.99 -11.23 -8.73
N LEU A 8 -7.69 -10.93 -8.73
CA LEU A 8 -7.23 -9.65 -9.29
C LEU A 8 -7.31 -9.62 -10.82
N THR A 9 -6.94 -10.70 -11.49
CA THR A 9 -7.09 -10.83 -12.95
C THR A 9 -8.56 -10.94 -13.38
N THR A 10 -9.44 -11.54 -12.58
CA THR A 10 -10.88 -11.62 -12.85
C THR A 10 -11.55 -10.25 -12.65
N PHE A 11 -11.07 -9.42 -11.72
CA PHE A 11 -11.53 -8.06 -11.54
C PHE A 11 -11.09 -7.12 -12.69
N LEU A 12 -10.01 -7.42 -13.39
CA LEU A 12 -9.51 -6.61 -14.50
C LEU A 12 -10.22 -6.88 -15.83
N MET A 13 -10.82 -8.06 -16.02
CA MET A 13 -11.47 -8.44 -17.29
C MET A 13 -12.74 -7.66 -17.64
N PRO A 14 -13.70 -7.33 -16.74
CA PRO A 14 -14.86 -6.52 -17.07
C PRO A 14 -14.53 -5.03 -17.28
N TRP A 15 -13.34 -4.61 -16.90
CA TRP A 15 -12.94 -3.22 -16.73
C TRP A 15 -12.56 -2.52 -18.04
N SER A 16 -12.18 -3.29 -19.05
CA SER A 16 -11.71 -2.74 -20.35
C SER A 16 -12.76 -1.94 -21.12
N VAL A 17 -14.05 -2.18 -20.88
CA VAL A 17 -15.14 -1.54 -21.61
C VAL A 17 -15.73 -0.34 -20.86
N GLU A 18 -15.76 -0.38 -19.52
CA GLU A 18 -16.43 0.64 -18.69
C GLU A 18 -15.51 1.82 -18.30
N MET A 19 -14.20 1.62 -18.34
CA MET A 19 -13.22 2.63 -17.95
C MET A 19 -13.04 3.78 -18.93
N SER A 20 -13.37 3.61 -20.20
CA SER A 20 -13.16 4.68 -21.18
C SER A 20 -14.00 5.94 -20.87
N SER A 21 -15.11 5.81 -20.15
CA SER A 21 -15.96 6.93 -19.75
C SER A 21 -15.65 7.53 -18.39
N ARG A 22 -14.94 6.79 -17.50
CA ARG A 22 -14.69 7.20 -16.11
C ARG A 22 -13.29 7.76 -15.82
N LEU A 23 -12.29 7.43 -16.64
CA LEU A 23 -10.90 7.89 -16.45
C LEU A 23 -10.68 9.39 -16.68
N SER A 24 -11.63 10.10 -17.23
CA SER A 24 -11.48 11.53 -17.53
C SER A 24 -11.52 12.44 -16.29
N SER A 25 -12.07 12.01 -15.16
CA SER A 25 -12.26 12.82 -13.96
C SER A 25 -11.21 12.55 -12.86
N PRO A 26 -10.96 11.30 -12.39
CA PRO A 26 -10.05 11.05 -11.29
C PRO A 26 -8.58 11.34 -11.62
N VAL A 27 -8.15 11.07 -12.85
CA VAL A 27 -6.76 11.36 -13.30
C VAL A 27 -6.48 12.86 -13.28
N ARG A 28 -7.45 13.69 -13.64
CA ARG A 28 -7.33 15.15 -13.56
C ARG A 28 -7.24 15.66 -12.12
N THR A 29 -7.95 15.04 -11.18
CA THR A 29 -7.95 15.44 -9.77
C THR A 29 -6.65 15.05 -9.09
N PHE A 30 -6.08 13.89 -9.41
CA PHE A 30 -4.84 13.40 -8.79
C PHE A 30 -3.59 14.14 -9.27
N CYS A 31 -3.56 14.56 -10.54
CA CYS A 31 -2.40 15.25 -11.13
C CYS A 31 -2.41 16.76 -10.87
N GLY A 32 -3.49 17.32 -10.28
CA GLY A 32 -3.64 18.77 -10.13
C GLY A 32 -3.55 19.47 -11.48
N ASN A 33 -3.29 20.77 -11.48
CA ASN A 33 -3.06 21.56 -12.69
C ASN A 33 -1.63 21.44 -13.25
N ALA A 34 -0.86 20.42 -12.87
CA ALA A 34 0.41 20.14 -13.51
C ALA A 34 0.15 19.75 -14.97
N PRO A 35 0.80 20.38 -15.95
CA PRO A 35 0.68 19.96 -17.34
C PRO A 35 1.36 18.59 -17.46
N LEU A 36 0.59 17.53 -17.30
CA LEU A 36 1.02 16.22 -17.77
C LEU A 36 1.11 16.38 -19.30
N PHE A 37 2.29 16.16 -19.83
CA PHE A 37 2.47 15.94 -21.26
C PHE A 37 1.80 14.62 -21.64
N LEU A 38 0.46 14.63 -21.65
CA LEU A 38 -0.31 13.54 -22.23
C LEU A 38 -0.26 13.70 -23.75
N PRO A 39 0.00 12.63 -24.51
CA PRO A 39 -0.06 12.69 -25.97
C PRO A 39 -1.41 13.25 -26.41
N GLU A 40 -1.42 14.04 -27.47
CA GLU A 40 -2.64 14.72 -28.00
C GLU A 40 -3.73 13.73 -28.44
N ASN A 41 -3.40 12.45 -28.61
CA ASN A 41 -4.34 11.40 -28.97
C ASN A 41 -4.92 10.72 -27.74
N THR A 42 -6.13 11.08 -27.36
CA THR A 42 -6.84 10.59 -26.15
C THR A 42 -6.99 9.07 -26.12
N SER A 43 -7.13 8.41 -27.28
CA SER A 43 -7.28 6.95 -27.35
C SER A 43 -6.00 6.22 -26.94
N ASP A 44 -4.85 6.66 -27.44
CA ASP A 44 -3.57 6.04 -27.16
C ASP A 44 -3.16 6.25 -25.70
N THR A 45 -3.52 7.39 -25.13
CA THR A 45 -3.31 7.70 -23.70
C THR A 45 -4.12 6.77 -22.81
N VAL A 46 -5.40 6.53 -23.13
CA VAL A 46 -6.26 5.62 -22.36
C VAL A 46 -5.71 4.19 -22.40
N VAL A 47 -5.33 3.69 -23.58
CA VAL A 47 -4.75 2.35 -23.74
C VAL A 47 -3.44 2.22 -22.93
N THR A 48 -2.60 3.25 -22.96
CA THR A 48 -1.34 3.26 -22.20
C THR A 48 -1.59 3.23 -20.71
N LEU A 49 -2.53 4.03 -20.18
CA LEU A 49 -2.89 4.05 -18.77
C LEU A 49 -3.46 2.71 -18.31
N GLN A 50 -4.33 2.09 -19.11
CA GLN A 50 -4.86 0.76 -18.82
C GLN A 50 -3.74 -0.29 -18.73
N ALA A 51 -2.78 -0.26 -19.65
CA ALA A 51 -1.63 -1.18 -19.63
C ALA A 51 -0.76 -0.97 -18.38
N ILE A 52 -0.53 0.27 -17.96
CA ILE A 52 0.23 0.60 -16.75
C ILE A 52 -0.50 0.09 -15.51
N LEU A 53 -1.79 0.36 -15.37
CA LEU A 53 -2.60 -0.10 -14.25
C LEU A 53 -2.67 -1.63 -14.17
N HIS A 54 -2.84 -2.27 -15.32
CA HIS A 54 -2.82 -3.73 -15.39
C HIS A 54 -1.48 -4.30 -14.90
N LYS A 55 -0.38 -3.74 -15.39
CA LYS A 55 0.97 -4.19 -14.99
C LYS A 55 1.25 -3.94 -13.51
N ALA A 56 0.80 -2.83 -12.96
CA ALA A 56 0.91 -2.52 -11.54
C ALA A 56 0.12 -3.51 -10.67
N ALA A 57 -1.13 -3.81 -11.05
CA ALA A 57 -1.96 -4.78 -10.36
C ALA A 57 -1.37 -6.19 -10.44
N GLU A 58 -0.87 -6.61 -11.61
CA GLU A 58 -0.19 -7.89 -11.80
C GLU A 58 1.06 -8.00 -10.89
N SER A 59 1.83 -6.92 -10.75
CA SER A 59 2.99 -6.89 -9.84
C SER A 59 2.59 -7.04 -8.38
N CYS A 60 1.49 -6.41 -7.95
CA CYS A 60 0.94 -6.61 -6.61
C CYS A 60 0.46 -8.05 -6.39
N ASP A 61 -0.11 -8.69 -7.42
CA ASP A 61 -0.52 -10.09 -7.38
C ASP A 61 0.65 -11.04 -7.15
N TYR A 62 1.76 -10.85 -7.89
CA TYR A 62 2.97 -11.63 -7.69
C TYR A 62 3.50 -11.49 -6.26
N PHE A 63 3.56 -10.25 -5.76
CA PHE A 63 4.00 -10.00 -4.40
C PHE A 63 3.08 -10.69 -3.37
N LEU A 64 1.78 -10.53 -3.50
CA LEU A 64 0.80 -11.18 -2.62
C LEU A 64 0.85 -12.71 -2.69
N LYS A 65 1.18 -13.27 -3.84
CA LYS A 65 1.31 -14.72 -4.01
C LYS A 65 2.47 -15.29 -3.21
N ASP A 66 3.60 -14.60 -3.20
CA ASP A 66 4.80 -15.04 -2.51
C ASP A 66 4.72 -14.80 -0.99
N TYR A 67 3.96 -13.80 -0.55
CA TYR A 67 3.74 -13.55 0.87
C TYR A 67 2.95 -14.68 1.54
N GLY A 68 3.30 -15.06 2.76
CA GLY A 68 2.57 -16.06 3.57
C GLY A 68 1.13 -15.59 3.90
N ASN A 69 0.22 -16.54 4.11
CA ASN A 69 -1.17 -16.22 4.51
C ASN A 69 -1.25 -15.64 5.93
N ASP A 70 -0.24 -15.91 6.76
CA ASP A 70 -0.07 -15.34 8.10
C ASP A 70 0.37 -13.88 8.09
N GLY A 71 0.77 -13.35 6.92
CA GLY A 71 1.24 -11.98 6.75
C GLY A 71 2.66 -11.74 7.26
N CYS A 72 3.42 -12.80 7.57
CA CYS A 72 4.77 -12.66 8.07
C CYS A 72 5.70 -12.06 6.99
N CYS A 73 6.44 -11.01 7.36
CA CYS A 73 7.56 -10.54 6.56
C CYS A 73 8.78 -11.40 6.90
N GLU A 74 9.22 -12.23 5.96
CA GLU A 74 10.32 -13.19 6.16
C GLU A 74 11.65 -12.51 6.52
N GLU A 75 11.83 -11.25 6.12
CA GLU A 75 13.03 -10.45 6.42
C GLU A 75 12.92 -9.68 7.75
N GLY A 76 11.82 -9.80 8.47
CA GLY A 76 11.63 -9.20 9.78
C GLY A 76 10.99 -7.81 9.78
N ALA A 77 10.84 -7.25 10.98
CA ALA A 77 10.07 -6.01 11.22
C ALA A 77 10.65 -4.78 10.48
N GLN A 78 11.96 -4.70 10.32
CA GLN A 78 12.59 -3.58 9.63
C GLN A 78 12.18 -3.53 8.17
N TYR A 79 12.22 -4.67 7.48
CA TYR A 79 11.88 -4.78 6.06
C TYR A 79 10.39 -4.82 5.79
N TYR A 80 9.54 -5.03 6.80
CA TYR A 80 8.10 -4.86 6.67
C TYR A 80 7.72 -3.49 6.07
N ARG A 81 8.49 -2.44 6.39
CA ARG A 81 8.25 -1.08 5.86
C ARG A 81 8.56 -0.96 4.38
N HIS A 82 9.45 -1.81 3.85
CA HIS A 82 9.79 -1.90 2.43
C HIS A 82 8.91 -2.91 1.69
N ALA A 83 8.24 -3.80 2.40
CA ALA A 83 7.38 -4.84 1.85
C ALA A 83 5.90 -4.52 2.07
N GLY A 84 5.35 -4.84 3.25
CA GLY A 84 3.93 -4.69 3.55
C GLY A 84 3.39 -3.26 3.40
N LEU A 85 4.15 -2.25 3.84
CA LEU A 85 3.73 -0.85 3.68
C LEU A 85 3.88 -0.33 2.25
N CYS A 86 4.81 -0.87 1.44
CA CYS A 86 4.87 -0.53 0.02
C CYS A 86 3.72 -1.17 -0.75
N LEU A 87 3.32 -2.39 -0.40
CA LEU A 87 2.10 -3.01 -0.93
C LEU A 87 0.87 -2.15 -0.61
N TYR A 88 0.71 -1.71 0.64
CA TYR A 88 -0.36 -0.80 1.04
C TYR A 88 -0.37 0.47 0.18
N GLY A 89 0.79 1.09 -0.03
CA GLY A 89 0.92 2.26 -0.89
C GLY A 89 0.47 2.01 -2.32
N ALA A 90 0.90 0.89 -2.92
CA ALA A 90 0.49 0.49 -4.26
C ALA A 90 -1.01 0.23 -4.37
N MET A 91 -1.58 -0.51 -3.41
CA MET A 91 -3.03 -0.77 -3.33
C MET A 91 -3.83 0.53 -3.19
N THR A 92 -3.36 1.47 -2.38
CA THR A 92 -4.01 2.77 -2.19
C THR A 92 -4.03 3.58 -3.49
N VAL A 93 -2.90 3.63 -4.20
CA VAL A 93 -2.83 4.32 -5.50
C VAL A 93 -3.77 3.66 -6.50
N LEU A 94 -3.70 2.34 -6.66
CA LEU A 94 -4.60 1.59 -7.55
C LEU A 94 -6.06 1.87 -7.23
N ASN A 95 -6.43 1.81 -5.95
CA ASN A 95 -7.81 2.05 -5.51
C ASN A 95 -8.27 3.48 -5.80
N THR A 96 -7.41 4.46 -5.54
CA THR A 96 -7.71 5.89 -5.77
C THR A 96 -7.92 6.19 -7.25
N VAL A 97 -7.03 5.72 -8.13
CA VAL A 97 -7.11 6.02 -9.57
C VAL A 97 -8.23 5.25 -10.27
N THR A 98 -8.81 4.26 -9.60
CA THR A 98 -9.90 3.42 -10.12
C THR A 98 -11.22 3.65 -9.40
N ASP A 99 -11.33 4.75 -8.67
CA ASP A 99 -12.55 5.17 -7.96
C ASP A 99 -13.12 4.07 -7.04
N GLY A 100 -12.24 3.46 -6.23
CA GLY A 100 -12.63 2.46 -5.22
C GLY A 100 -12.79 1.03 -5.75
N HIS A 101 -12.40 0.75 -7.00
CA HIS A 101 -12.55 -0.59 -7.58
C HIS A 101 -11.85 -1.69 -6.77
N PHE A 102 -10.78 -1.36 -6.11
CA PHE A 102 -9.97 -2.29 -5.31
C PHE A 102 -10.28 -2.27 -3.80
N ASP A 103 -11.33 -1.60 -3.35
CA ASP A 103 -11.72 -1.53 -1.93
C ASP A 103 -11.82 -2.90 -1.25
N THR A 104 -12.26 -3.92 -1.99
CA THR A 104 -12.41 -5.28 -1.45
C THR A 104 -11.11 -5.92 -1.01
N LEU A 105 -9.96 -5.49 -1.57
CA LEU A 105 -8.65 -6.01 -1.20
C LEU A 105 -8.31 -5.75 0.27
N PHE A 106 -8.71 -4.59 0.79
CA PHE A 106 -8.47 -4.22 2.19
C PHE A 106 -9.26 -5.08 3.19
N ARG A 107 -10.21 -5.89 2.72
CA ARG A 107 -10.99 -6.82 3.53
C ARG A 107 -10.43 -8.24 3.55
N TRP A 108 -9.45 -8.54 2.70
CA TRP A 108 -8.86 -9.87 2.64
C TRP A 108 -8.06 -10.18 3.91
N ASP A 109 -8.25 -11.38 4.45
CA ASP A 109 -7.56 -11.80 5.67
C ASP A 109 -6.04 -11.74 5.53
N LYS A 110 -5.52 -12.13 4.37
CA LYS A 110 -4.09 -12.03 4.08
C LYS A 110 -3.57 -10.59 4.16
N VAL A 111 -4.30 -9.62 3.62
CA VAL A 111 -3.93 -8.20 3.67
C VAL A 111 -4.00 -7.67 5.10
N LYS A 112 -5.03 -8.08 5.86
CA LYS A 112 -5.13 -7.75 7.30
C LYS A 112 -3.99 -8.37 8.11
N ASN A 113 -3.61 -9.61 7.81
CA ASN A 113 -2.49 -10.28 8.47
C ASN A 113 -1.17 -9.58 8.17
N ILE A 114 -0.94 -9.18 6.91
CA ILE A 114 0.23 -8.38 6.52
C ILE A 114 0.26 -7.06 7.31
N ALA A 115 -0.85 -6.35 7.40
CA ALA A 115 -0.93 -5.10 8.15
C ALA A 115 -0.64 -5.30 9.64
N SER A 116 -1.16 -6.38 10.23
CA SER A 116 -1.05 -6.70 11.66
C SER A 116 0.32 -7.26 12.05
N TYR A 117 1.12 -7.67 11.08
CA TYR A 117 2.41 -8.32 11.33
C TYR A 117 3.28 -7.52 12.30
N ILE A 118 3.35 -6.20 12.14
CA ILE A 118 4.20 -5.34 12.99
C ILE A 118 3.78 -5.38 14.47
N LEU A 119 2.49 -5.57 14.77
CA LEU A 119 2.00 -5.75 16.14
C LEU A 119 2.49 -7.08 16.74
N ASN A 120 2.49 -8.13 15.93
CA ASN A 120 2.80 -9.49 16.36
C ASN A 120 4.30 -9.67 16.67
N VAL A 121 5.15 -8.86 16.04
CA VAL A 121 6.61 -8.92 16.22
C VAL A 121 7.16 -7.82 17.14
N HIS A 122 6.31 -6.90 17.59
CA HIS A 122 6.68 -5.87 18.55
C HIS A 122 6.78 -6.47 19.96
N VAL A 123 7.89 -6.20 20.64
CA VAL A 123 8.14 -6.71 22.00
C VAL A 123 7.82 -5.63 23.03
N ASN A 124 8.51 -4.50 22.96
CA ASN A 124 8.31 -3.39 23.88
C ASN A 124 9.05 -2.13 23.37
N ASP A 125 8.49 -0.95 23.60
CA ASP A 125 9.07 0.34 23.19
C ASP A 125 9.52 0.33 21.72
N LYS A 126 10.84 0.37 21.47
CA LYS A 126 11.46 0.33 20.15
C LYS A 126 11.97 -1.05 19.73
N TYR A 127 11.74 -2.07 20.54
CA TYR A 127 12.28 -3.41 20.33
C TYR A 127 11.30 -4.33 19.64
N TYR A 128 11.81 -5.09 18.70
CA TYR A 128 11.10 -6.08 17.89
C TYR A 128 11.82 -7.42 17.92
N PHE A 129 11.14 -8.50 17.57
CA PHE A 129 11.80 -9.78 17.33
C PHE A 129 12.85 -9.61 16.23
N ASN A 130 14.09 -9.94 16.57
CA ASN A 130 15.24 -9.81 15.68
C ASN A 130 15.58 -11.15 15.03
N PHE A 131 14.91 -11.46 13.95
CA PHE A 131 15.26 -12.59 13.10
C PHE A 131 15.53 -12.10 11.67
N ALA A 132 16.15 -12.97 10.85
CA ALA A 132 16.59 -12.63 9.50
C ALA A 132 17.44 -11.33 9.51
N ASP A 133 17.15 -10.40 8.61
CA ASP A 133 17.90 -9.15 8.48
C ASP A 133 17.37 -8.02 9.41
N CYS A 134 16.59 -8.37 10.42
CA CYS A 134 16.01 -7.39 11.32
C CYS A 134 16.91 -7.11 12.52
N SER A 135 17.22 -5.84 12.76
CA SER A 135 17.80 -5.37 14.02
C SER A 135 16.78 -5.47 15.17
N PRO A 136 17.19 -5.65 16.43
CA PRO A 136 16.29 -5.54 17.58
C PRO A 136 15.56 -4.19 17.64
N ILE A 137 16.15 -3.14 17.08
CA ILE A 137 15.56 -1.81 16.97
C ILE A 137 15.27 -1.57 15.48
N ALA A 138 14.01 -1.72 15.11
CA ALA A 138 13.58 -1.70 13.71
C ALA A 138 12.87 -0.39 13.29
N GLY A 139 13.17 0.70 13.96
CA GLY A 139 12.50 1.99 13.73
C GLY A 139 11.14 2.08 14.43
N ARG A 140 10.41 3.17 14.17
CA ARG A 140 9.10 3.42 14.77
C ARG A 140 7.98 3.35 13.73
N ALA A 141 6.83 2.89 14.16
CA ALA A 141 5.60 3.00 13.40
C ALA A 141 5.14 4.45 13.32
N GLY A 142 4.35 4.76 12.32
CA GLY A 142 3.89 6.12 12.08
C GLY A 142 2.65 6.18 11.19
N VAL A 143 2.62 7.20 10.34
CA VAL A 143 1.44 7.52 9.53
C VAL A 143 1.03 6.39 8.60
N ARG A 144 1.96 5.69 7.97
CA ARG A 144 1.64 4.61 7.03
C ARG A 144 0.96 3.42 7.72
N GLU A 145 1.47 2.99 8.88
CA GLU A 145 0.85 1.94 9.69
C GLU A 145 -0.53 2.39 10.19
N TYR A 146 -0.67 3.64 10.60
CA TYR A 146 -1.96 4.21 11.00
C TYR A 146 -2.97 4.18 9.85
N LEU A 147 -2.60 4.65 8.67
CA LEU A 147 -3.46 4.67 7.49
C LEU A 147 -3.82 3.26 7.02
N PHE A 148 -2.86 2.31 7.09
CA PHE A 148 -3.16 0.92 6.78
C PHE A 148 -4.17 0.33 7.78
N GLY A 149 -3.99 0.58 9.08
CA GLY A 149 -4.96 0.19 10.12
C GLY A 149 -6.37 0.74 9.85
N LYS A 150 -6.45 2.01 9.45
CA LYS A 150 -7.72 2.65 9.05
C LYS A 150 -8.36 1.96 7.85
N ALA A 151 -7.57 1.68 6.81
CA ALA A 151 -8.06 1.06 5.57
C ALA A 151 -8.64 -0.35 5.79
N ILE A 152 -8.06 -1.13 6.71
CA ILE A 152 -8.52 -2.49 7.03
C ILE A 152 -9.49 -2.55 8.22
N GLY A 153 -9.77 -1.42 8.87
CA GLY A 153 -10.65 -1.34 10.05
C GLY A 153 -10.04 -1.94 11.32
N GLN A 154 -8.72 -1.85 11.51
CA GLN A 154 -8.01 -2.40 12.67
C GLN A 154 -7.55 -1.30 13.64
N GLU A 155 -8.33 -1.08 14.69
CA GLU A 155 -8.07 -0.03 15.69
C GLU A 155 -6.78 -0.24 16.47
N ASP A 156 -6.42 -1.48 16.81
CA ASP A 156 -5.20 -1.78 17.56
C ASP A 156 -3.95 -1.32 16.80
N LEU A 157 -3.92 -1.49 15.47
CA LEU A 157 -2.83 -0.99 14.64
C LEU A 157 -2.78 0.54 14.63
N CYS A 158 -3.93 1.19 14.57
CA CYS A 158 -4.02 2.65 14.65
C CYS A 158 -3.51 3.18 15.99
N LEU A 159 -3.91 2.55 17.09
CA LEU A 159 -3.46 2.92 18.45
C LEU A 159 -1.97 2.68 18.63
N PHE A 160 -1.46 1.56 18.15
CA PHE A 160 -0.04 1.25 18.19
C PHE A 160 0.77 2.30 17.43
N ALA A 161 0.39 2.59 16.17
CA ALA A 161 1.06 3.56 15.34
C ALA A 161 1.05 4.97 15.97
N THR A 162 -0.08 5.37 16.57
CA THR A 162 -0.20 6.66 17.25
C THR A 162 0.73 6.75 18.47
N LYS A 163 0.74 5.72 19.32
CA LYS A 163 1.60 5.70 20.51
C LYS A 163 3.08 5.70 20.13
N ASP A 164 3.44 4.91 19.14
CA ASP A 164 4.83 4.79 18.70
C ASP A 164 5.33 6.08 18.01
N PHE A 165 4.47 6.72 17.23
CA PHE A 165 4.73 8.05 16.66
C PHE A 165 4.96 9.12 17.74
N GLN A 166 4.12 9.14 18.78
CA GLN A 166 4.28 10.06 19.91
C GLN A 166 5.56 9.78 20.71
N ALA A 167 5.89 8.52 20.94
CA ALA A 167 7.14 8.11 21.60
C ALA A 167 8.38 8.51 20.79
N GLY A 168 8.26 8.60 19.46
CA GLY A 168 9.27 9.13 18.55
C GLY A 168 9.30 10.66 18.45
N GLN A 169 8.63 11.39 19.37
CA GLN A 169 8.53 12.85 19.39
C GLN A 169 7.79 13.44 18.18
N GLY A 170 6.91 12.68 17.54
CA GLY A 170 6.11 13.15 16.42
C GLY A 170 6.91 13.50 15.16
N GLN A 171 8.05 12.89 14.95
CA GLN A 171 8.82 13.08 13.73
C GLN A 171 8.05 12.55 12.51
N LEU A 172 7.75 13.43 11.57
CA LEU A 172 6.98 13.10 10.37
C LEU A 172 7.73 12.19 9.40
N VAL A 173 9.06 12.17 9.46
CA VAL A 173 9.91 11.38 8.57
C VAL A 173 10.96 10.70 9.44
N THR A 174 10.70 9.46 9.80
CA THR A 174 11.50 8.73 10.80
C THR A 174 12.34 7.60 10.24
N ASP A 175 12.16 7.20 8.99
CA ASP A 175 12.87 6.10 8.37
C ASP A 175 13.36 6.40 6.95
N GLU A 176 14.25 5.56 6.45
CA GLU A 176 14.87 5.70 5.14
C GLU A 176 13.84 5.64 4.00
N VAL A 177 12.80 4.83 4.13
CA VAL A 177 11.76 4.69 3.11
C VAL A 177 10.95 5.98 2.99
N ASN A 178 10.57 6.56 4.10
CA ASN A 178 9.80 7.81 4.13
C ASN A 178 10.66 8.99 3.68
N GLY A 179 11.94 9.00 4.04
CA GLY A 179 12.87 10.08 3.76
C GLY A 179 13.06 10.38 2.28
N GLY A 180 13.06 9.35 1.44
CA GLY A 180 13.34 9.45 0.00
C GLY A 180 12.10 9.52 -0.90
N ASN A 181 10.90 9.26 -0.40
CA ASN A 181 9.70 9.09 -1.22
C ASN A 181 8.69 10.22 -1.00
N LEU A 182 8.48 11.05 -2.02
CA LEU A 182 7.57 12.19 -1.96
C LEU A 182 6.12 11.77 -1.64
N PHE A 183 5.63 10.66 -2.20
CA PHE A 183 4.28 10.15 -1.95
C PHE A 183 4.05 9.87 -0.47
N TYR A 184 4.98 9.16 0.19
CA TYR A 184 4.87 8.87 1.62
C TYR A 184 5.01 10.13 2.48
N ARG A 185 5.86 11.06 2.07
CA ARG A 185 6.00 12.35 2.77
C ARG A 185 4.73 13.18 2.69
N MET A 186 4.06 13.18 1.54
CA MET A 186 2.79 13.88 1.39
C MET A 186 1.68 13.26 2.25
N GLN A 187 1.63 11.95 2.40
CA GLN A 187 0.68 11.29 3.31
C GLN A 187 0.84 11.72 4.77
N THR A 188 1.99 12.23 5.17
CA THR A 188 2.22 12.72 6.54
C THR A 188 1.72 14.14 6.78
N VAL A 189 1.37 14.87 5.72
CA VAL A 189 0.95 16.29 5.79
C VAL A 189 -0.56 16.44 5.63
N PHE A 190 -1.22 15.52 4.92
CA PHE A 190 -2.64 15.51 4.62
C PHE A 190 -3.35 14.31 5.23
#